data_a4b68c41e7d29f1c84b2522b5efa91ad
#
_entry.id   a4b68c41e7d29f1c84b2522b5efa91ad
#
_cell.length_a   1.000
_cell.length_b   1.000
_cell.length_c   1.000
_cell.angle_alpha   90.00
_cell.angle_beta   90.00
_cell.angle_gamma   90.00
#
_symmetry.space_group_name_H-M   'P 1'
#
loop_
_entity.id
_entity.type
_entity.pdbx_description
1 polymer ?
#
loop_
_entity_poly.entity_id
_entity_poly.type
_entity_poly.pdbx_seq_one_letter_code
_entity_poly.pdbx_strand_id
1 'polypeptide(L)'
;MKLKYLLGIGMACLMICSCSEEYMSFEGTDRIQFKTKAEEVYTFAYYPESKQEDTVRIEIISVGEVTDFPRTVRFEQVTKEWKYTYDEEDPKKVVDSTYVDMEFPAVAGVHYKSLGEKNELILPANQNVLKVNVVVKREDISLQKNARKLVLRLLPSDDFETGEVNKLVKSITISDKLERPTRWRDNDYYYQRYLGNWSEAKHRFMIDVTGQKWDNNFLAYIINNYDTWTLRDYYLAKIKKELAEYNADPKNNPPLKDENGK
;
A
#
# COMPACT_ATOMS: atom_id res chain seq x y z
N MET A 1 -12.00 -65.38 -42.70
CA MET A 1 -11.78 -64.82 -41.35
C MET A 1 -10.53 -63.99 -41.21
N LYS A 2 -9.84 -63.62 -42.32
CA LYS A 2 -8.57 -62.79 -42.29
C LYS A 2 -8.75 -61.31 -42.68
N LEU A 3 -9.90 -60.95 -43.26
CA LEU A 3 -10.13 -59.59 -43.75
C LEU A 3 -10.66 -58.61 -42.67
N LYS A 4 -11.33 -59.14 -41.63
CA LYS A 4 -11.87 -58.29 -40.54
C LYS A 4 -10.82 -57.77 -39.58
N TYR A 5 -9.67 -58.40 -39.47
CA TYR A 5 -8.55 -57.96 -38.62
C TYR A 5 -7.68 -56.87 -39.25
N LEU A 6 -7.63 -56.79 -40.59
CA LEU A 6 -6.89 -55.74 -41.29
C LEU A 6 -7.59 -54.36 -41.22
N LEU A 7 -8.93 -54.34 -41.19
CA LEU A 7 -9.68 -53.09 -41.02
C LEU A 7 -9.58 -52.53 -39.58
N GLY A 8 -9.41 -53.40 -38.57
CA GLY A 8 -9.28 -52.98 -37.16
C GLY A 8 -7.90 -52.32 -36.87
N ILE A 9 -6.84 -52.78 -37.52
CA ILE A 9 -5.48 -52.26 -37.33
C ILE A 9 -5.31 -50.92 -38.05
N GLY A 10 -5.93 -50.74 -39.23
CA GLY A 10 -5.91 -49.46 -39.96
C GLY A 10 -6.62 -48.31 -39.22
N MET A 11 -7.67 -48.63 -38.44
CA MET A 11 -8.43 -47.63 -37.72
C MET A 11 -7.81 -47.25 -36.37
N ALA A 12 -6.96 -48.12 -35.79
CA ALA A 12 -6.21 -47.82 -34.57
C ALA A 12 -4.98 -46.92 -34.79
N CYS A 13 -4.42 -46.90 -35.99
CA CYS A 13 -3.28 -46.03 -36.35
C CYS A 13 -3.68 -44.59 -36.69
N LEU A 14 -4.95 -44.27 -36.89
CA LEU A 14 -5.41 -42.91 -37.21
C LEU A 14 -5.70 -42.06 -35.98
N MET A 15 -5.60 -42.60 -34.74
CA MET A 15 -5.84 -41.85 -33.50
C MET A 15 -4.57 -41.36 -32.80
N ILE A 16 -3.40 -41.48 -33.40
CA ILE A 16 -2.14 -40.99 -32.82
C ILE A 16 -1.61 -39.69 -33.52
N CYS A 17 -2.45 -39.03 -34.34
CA CYS A 17 -2.24 -37.65 -34.65
C CYS A 17 -2.79 -36.80 -33.50
N SER A 18 -2.18 -36.95 -32.31
CA SER A 18 -2.29 -36.03 -31.23
C SER A 18 -1.85 -34.64 -31.70
N CYS A 19 -2.72 -33.69 -31.65
CA CYS A 19 -2.41 -32.26 -31.78
C CYS A 19 -1.07 -31.99 -31.09
N SER A 20 -0.05 -31.66 -31.83
CA SER A 20 0.98 -30.79 -31.31
C SER A 20 0.27 -29.47 -31.02
N GLU A 21 -0.11 -29.21 -29.76
CA GLU A 21 -0.38 -27.84 -29.35
C GLU A 21 0.90 -27.08 -29.65
N GLU A 22 0.90 -26.34 -30.75
CA GLU A 22 1.86 -25.26 -30.90
C GLU A 22 1.61 -24.31 -29.76
N TYR A 23 2.38 -24.47 -28.68
CA TYR A 23 2.49 -23.41 -27.68
C TYR A 23 2.93 -22.17 -28.43
N MET A 24 2.05 -21.18 -28.46
CA MET A 24 2.43 -19.86 -28.98
C MET A 24 3.59 -19.38 -28.12
N SER A 25 4.82 -19.54 -28.63
CA SER A 25 5.99 -18.95 -28.02
C SER A 25 5.84 -17.42 -28.10
N PHE A 26 6.17 -16.74 -27.03
CA PHE A 26 6.20 -15.29 -27.04
C PHE A 26 7.33 -14.84 -27.99
N GLU A 27 6.95 -14.31 -29.16
CA GLU A 27 7.89 -13.70 -30.09
C GLU A 27 7.91 -12.19 -29.84
N GLY A 28 8.79 -11.72 -28.98
CA GLY A 28 8.88 -10.28 -28.69
C GLY A 28 9.95 -9.98 -27.66
N THR A 29 10.22 -8.69 -27.46
CA THR A 29 11.13 -8.23 -26.41
C THR A 29 10.46 -8.35 -25.05
N ASP A 30 11.14 -8.91 -24.07
CA ASP A 30 10.69 -8.99 -22.70
C ASP A 30 10.43 -7.61 -22.11
N ARG A 31 9.32 -7.46 -21.42
CA ARG A 31 8.88 -6.17 -20.87
C ARG A 31 8.72 -6.23 -19.36
N ILE A 32 8.93 -5.08 -18.73
CA ILE A 32 8.81 -4.93 -17.27
C ILE A 32 7.73 -3.90 -16.91
N GLN A 33 6.92 -4.22 -15.89
CA GLN A 33 5.90 -3.31 -15.40
C GLN A 33 5.53 -3.62 -13.93
N PHE A 34 4.93 -2.68 -13.23
CA PHE A 34 4.31 -2.97 -11.94
C PHE A 34 3.08 -3.85 -12.15
N LYS A 35 2.86 -4.80 -11.25
CA LYS A 35 1.70 -5.70 -11.31
C LYS A 35 0.39 -4.94 -11.19
N THR A 36 0.36 -3.91 -10.36
CA THR A 36 -0.80 -3.04 -10.15
C THR A 36 -0.40 -1.58 -10.28
N LYS A 37 -1.30 -0.76 -10.85
CA LYS A 37 -1.15 0.70 -10.91
C LYS A 37 -1.63 1.42 -9.64
N ALA A 38 -2.28 0.71 -8.71
CA ALA A 38 -2.83 1.31 -7.51
C ALA A 38 -1.73 1.97 -6.66
N GLU A 39 -2.04 3.13 -6.11
CA GLU A 39 -1.21 3.78 -5.12
C GLU A 39 -1.25 2.96 -3.82
N GLU A 40 -0.08 2.81 -3.17
CA GLU A 40 0.00 2.26 -1.83
C GLU A 40 -0.02 3.42 -0.83
N VAL A 41 -0.92 3.35 0.14
CA VAL A 41 -0.98 4.34 1.22
C VAL A 41 -0.60 3.66 2.53
N TYR A 42 0.48 4.13 3.12
CA TYR A 42 0.96 3.63 4.40
C TYR A 42 0.96 4.75 5.44
N THR A 43 0.46 4.47 6.63
CA THR A 43 0.53 5.40 7.75
C THR A 43 1.00 4.72 9.02
N PHE A 44 1.93 5.37 9.72
CA PHE A 44 2.37 4.99 11.05
C PHE A 44 1.38 5.39 12.15
N ALA A 45 0.45 6.27 11.85
CA ALA A 45 -0.46 6.87 12.83
C ALA A 45 -1.27 5.86 13.65
N TYR A 46 -1.50 4.65 13.11
CA TYR A 46 -2.25 3.58 13.80
C TYR A 46 -1.35 2.60 14.56
N TYR A 47 -0.08 2.91 14.72
CA TYR A 47 0.87 2.06 15.43
C TYR A 47 1.49 2.80 16.62
N PRO A 48 1.93 2.08 17.67
CA PRO A 48 2.65 2.69 18.79
C PRO A 48 3.88 3.48 18.30
N GLU A 49 4.28 4.50 19.05
CA GLU A 49 5.44 5.33 18.71
C GLU A 49 6.75 4.53 18.64
N SER A 50 6.85 3.42 19.35
CA SER A 50 8.00 2.51 19.28
C SER A 50 8.20 1.86 17.92
N LYS A 51 7.16 1.84 17.05
CA LYS A 51 7.28 1.30 15.68
C LYS A 51 7.86 2.36 14.76
N GLN A 52 9.16 2.27 14.51
CA GLN A 52 9.90 3.24 13.70
C GLN A 52 10.06 2.83 12.23
N GLU A 53 9.88 1.55 11.90
CA GLU A 53 9.98 1.02 10.54
C GLU A 53 8.87 0.03 10.25
N ASP A 54 8.48 -0.05 8.96
CA ASP A 54 7.60 -1.10 8.45
C ASP A 54 7.90 -1.38 6.97
N THR A 55 7.27 -2.39 6.40
CA THR A 55 7.53 -2.82 5.02
C THR A 55 6.27 -2.72 4.17
N VAL A 56 6.33 -1.91 3.12
CA VAL A 56 5.36 -1.89 2.03
C VAL A 56 5.87 -2.80 0.92
N ARG A 57 5.03 -3.75 0.49
CA ARG A 57 5.39 -4.70 -0.57
C ARG A 57 4.78 -4.25 -1.88
N ILE A 58 5.62 -4.14 -2.90
CA ILE A 58 5.19 -3.92 -4.28
C ILE A 58 5.69 -5.06 -5.16
N GLU A 59 4.98 -5.33 -6.24
CA GLU A 59 5.33 -6.41 -7.17
C GLU A 59 5.58 -5.83 -8.56
N ILE A 60 6.70 -6.23 -9.14
CA ILE A 60 7.08 -5.96 -10.52
C ILE A 60 6.98 -7.28 -11.27
N ILE A 61 6.41 -7.27 -12.46
CA ILE A 61 6.26 -8.46 -13.29
C ILE A 61 6.98 -8.29 -14.62
N SER A 62 7.61 -9.34 -15.09
CA SER A 62 8.04 -9.46 -16.47
C SER A 62 6.92 -10.05 -17.32
N VAL A 63 6.78 -9.51 -18.54
CA VAL A 63 5.90 -10.02 -19.59
C VAL A 63 6.80 -10.48 -20.72
N GLY A 64 6.82 -11.78 -20.97
CA GLY A 64 7.71 -12.44 -21.90
C GLY A 64 8.17 -13.78 -21.36
N GLU A 65 9.32 -14.24 -21.80
CA GLU A 65 9.87 -15.53 -21.40
C GLU A 65 10.44 -15.51 -19.97
N VAL A 66 10.37 -16.66 -19.32
CA VAL A 66 11.06 -16.89 -18.04
C VAL A 66 12.44 -17.47 -18.35
N THR A 67 13.48 -16.79 -17.92
CA THR A 67 14.87 -17.18 -18.19
C THR A 67 15.48 -17.95 -17.01
N ASP A 68 16.47 -18.76 -17.27
CA ASP A 68 17.25 -19.51 -16.28
C ASP A 68 18.43 -18.71 -15.68
N PHE A 69 18.52 -17.42 -16.02
CA PHE A 69 19.51 -16.49 -15.48
C PHE A 69 18.81 -15.26 -14.87
N PRO A 70 19.47 -14.56 -13.91
CA PRO A 70 18.94 -13.35 -13.30
C PRO A 70 18.95 -12.18 -14.29
N ARG A 71 17.95 -11.29 -14.18
CA ARG A 71 17.79 -10.13 -15.06
C ARG A 71 17.70 -8.83 -14.28
N THR A 72 18.22 -7.75 -14.85
CA THR A 72 18.30 -6.43 -14.21
C THR A 72 17.06 -5.60 -14.49
N VAL A 73 16.41 -5.14 -13.43
CA VAL A 73 15.28 -4.20 -13.47
C VAL A 73 15.77 -2.83 -13.05
N ARG A 74 15.71 -1.85 -13.94
CA ARG A 74 16.11 -0.46 -13.67
C ARG A 74 14.92 0.39 -13.31
N PHE A 75 15.12 1.30 -12.38
CA PHE A 75 14.09 2.26 -11.96
C PHE A 75 14.73 3.61 -11.62
N GLU A 76 13.88 4.62 -11.51
CA GLU A 76 14.24 5.94 -10.96
C GLU A 76 13.22 6.38 -9.93
N GLN A 77 13.62 7.23 -9.02
CA GLN A 77 12.69 8.00 -8.22
C GLN A 77 12.29 9.26 -8.98
N VAL A 78 10.98 9.46 -9.14
CA VAL A 78 10.41 10.68 -9.73
C VAL A 78 10.15 11.67 -8.60
N THR A 79 10.74 12.86 -8.70
CA THR A 79 10.58 13.95 -7.73
C THR A 79 9.85 15.17 -8.31
N LYS A 80 9.36 15.04 -9.54
CA LYS A 80 8.60 16.09 -10.23
C LYS A 80 7.23 15.58 -10.65
N GLU A 81 6.27 16.48 -10.73
CA GLU A 81 4.90 16.18 -11.14
C GLU A 81 4.32 17.25 -12.06
N TRP A 82 3.31 16.87 -12.84
CA TRP A 82 2.55 17.81 -13.64
C TRP A 82 1.52 18.52 -12.77
N LYS A 83 1.59 19.86 -12.73
CA LYS A 83 0.57 20.70 -12.14
C LYS A 83 -0.29 21.27 -13.26
N TYR A 84 -1.60 21.01 -13.20
CA TYR A 84 -2.57 21.43 -14.21
C TYR A 84 -3.32 22.66 -13.70
N THR A 85 -3.50 23.63 -14.60
CA THR A 85 -4.39 24.77 -14.39
C THR A 85 -5.66 24.51 -15.20
N TYR A 86 -6.79 24.66 -14.57
CA TYR A 86 -8.09 24.41 -15.19
C TYR A 86 -8.79 25.72 -15.53
N ASP A 87 -9.68 25.66 -16.52
CA ASP A 87 -10.54 26.77 -16.91
C ASP A 87 -11.48 27.14 -15.75
N GLU A 88 -11.70 28.45 -15.53
CA GLU A 88 -12.57 28.92 -14.45
C GLU A 88 -14.04 28.57 -14.69
N GLU A 89 -14.49 28.50 -15.96
CA GLU A 89 -15.86 28.20 -16.35
C GLU A 89 -16.08 26.69 -16.56
N ASP A 90 -15.05 25.94 -16.94
CA ASP A 90 -15.08 24.48 -17.11
C ASP A 90 -13.94 23.79 -16.34
N PRO A 91 -14.20 23.33 -15.09
CA PRO A 91 -13.20 22.67 -14.25
C PRO A 91 -12.64 21.34 -14.80
N LYS A 92 -13.17 20.84 -15.94
CA LYS A 92 -12.63 19.65 -16.60
C LYS A 92 -11.65 19.99 -17.72
N LYS A 93 -11.64 21.24 -18.18
CA LYS A 93 -10.79 21.71 -19.26
C LYS A 93 -9.46 22.20 -18.70
N VAL A 94 -8.38 21.52 -19.06
CA VAL A 94 -7.01 21.93 -18.74
C VAL A 94 -6.63 23.08 -19.69
N VAL A 95 -6.24 24.23 -19.15
CA VAL A 95 -5.80 25.41 -19.92
C VAL A 95 -4.28 25.56 -19.92
N ASP A 96 -3.60 25.03 -18.89
CA ASP A 96 -2.14 25.05 -18.80
C ASP A 96 -1.63 23.86 -17.99
N SER A 97 -0.37 23.48 -18.22
CA SER A 97 0.30 22.45 -17.44
C SER A 97 1.78 22.77 -17.29
N THR A 98 2.29 22.69 -16.06
CA THR A 98 3.69 22.96 -15.73
C THR A 98 4.29 21.75 -15.01
N TYR A 99 5.51 21.38 -15.39
CA TYR A 99 6.25 20.29 -14.73
C TYR A 99 7.10 20.87 -13.61
N VAL A 100 6.69 20.64 -12.37
CA VAL A 100 7.25 21.25 -11.17
C VAL A 100 7.81 20.21 -10.21
N ASP A 101 8.69 20.63 -9.30
CA ASP A 101 9.12 19.76 -8.21
C ASP A 101 7.94 19.43 -7.29
N MET A 102 7.85 18.18 -6.85
CA MET A 102 6.87 17.74 -5.85
C MET A 102 7.08 18.52 -4.56
N GLU A 103 6.01 18.92 -3.90
CA GLU A 103 6.08 19.66 -2.65
C GLU A 103 6.65 18.80 -1.51
N PHE A 104 6.27 17.52 -1.44
CA PHE A 104 6.66 16.60 -0.38
C PHE A 104 7.17 15.25 -0.92
N PRO A 105 8.28 15.22 -1.67
CA PRO A 105 8.86 13.96 -2.12
C PRO A 105 9.44 13.19 -0.94
N ALA A 106 9.36 11.86 -0.98
CA ALA A 106 10.08 11.03 -0.03
C ALA A 106 11.60 11.09 -0.31
N VAL A 107 12.41 11.00 0.74
CA VAL A 107 13.87 11.05 0.66
C VAL A 107 14.43 9.71 1.14
N ALA A 108 15.28 9.09 0.32
CA ALA A 108 15.98 7.85 0.67
C ALA A 108 16.87 8.07 1.90
N GLY A 109 16.89 7.08 2.79
CA GLY A 109 17.59 7.15 4.07
C GLY A 109 16.79 7.84 5.18
N VAL A 110 15.87 8.76 4.84
CA VAL A 110 15.02 9.49 5.80
C VAL A 110 13.64 8.86 5.91
N HIS A 111 12.92 8.75 4.80
CA HIS A 111 11.53 8.27 4.78
C HIS A 111 11.40 6.81 4.35
N TYR A 112 12.41 6.27 3.70
CA TYR A 112 12.50 4.87 3.31
C TYR A 112 13.96 4.44 3.16
N LYS A 113 14.25 3.13 3.30
CA LYS A 113 15.58 2.59 3.00
C LYS A 113 15.80 2.56 1.49
N SER A 114 17.00 2.93 1.05
CA SER A 114 17.37 2.88 -0.37
C SER A 114 17.07 1.51 -0.98
N LEU A 115 16.58 1.52 -2.20
CA LEU A 115 16.21 0.32 -2.96
C LEU A 115 17.34 0.00 -3.93
N GLY A 116 17.91 -1.20 -3.80
CA GLY A 116 18.96 -1.67 -4.67
C GLY A 116 20.23 -0.81 -4.65
N GLU A 117 21.21 -1.21 -5.43
CA GLU A 117 22.39 -0.40 -5.75
C GLU A 117 22.19 0.26 -7.11
N LYS A 118 22.60 1.51 -7.24
CA LYS A 118 22.50 2.27 -8.52
C LYS A 118 21.11 2.30 -9.15
N ASN A 119 20.03 2.19 -8.34
CA ASN A 119 18.65 2.09 -8.81
C ASN A 119 18.38 0.84 -9.69
N GLU A 120 19.03 -0.25 -9.34
CA GLU A 120 18.86 -1.56 -10.00
C GLU A 120 18.38 -2.60 -8.99
N LEU A 121 17.48 -3.45 -9.45
CA LEU A 121 16.96 -4.61 -8.73
C LEU A 121 17.17 -5.84 -9.60
N ILE A 122 17.28 -7.01 -8.99
CA ILE A 122 17.50 -8.26 -9.72
C ILE A 122 16.24 -9.11 -9.68
N LEU A 123 15.68 -9.40 -10.84
CA LEU A 123 14.68 -10.44 -11.01
C LEU A 123 15.40 -11.79 -11.05
N PRO A 124 15.17 -12.70 -10.08
CA PRO A 124 15.88 -13.97 -10.03
C PRO A 124 15.59 -14.88 -11.24
N ALA A 125 16.52 -15.77 -11.53
CA ALA A 125 16.32 -16.83 -12.51
C ALA A 125 15.03 -17.64 -12.21
N ASN A 126 14.37 -18.10 -13.28
CA ASN A 126 13.14 -18.89 -13.22
C ASN A 126 11.95 -18.19 -12.53
N GLN A 127 11.95 -16.85 -12.49
CA GLN A 127 10.86 -16.05 -11.97
C GLN A 127 10.41 -14.99 -12.97
N ASN A 128 9.11 -14.68 -12.91
CA ASN A 128 8.49 -13.58 -13.66
C ASN A 128 7.89 -12.53 -12.73
N VAL A 129 8.04 -12.68 -11.40
CA VAL A 129 7.57 -11.72 -10.40
C VAL A 129 8.70 -11.37 -9.45
N LEU A 130 9.02 -10.10 -9.38
CA LEU A 130 9.94 -9.54 -8.38
C LEU A 130 9.14 -8.89 -7.25
N LYS A 131 9.28 -9.42 -6.03
CA LYS A 131 8.69 -8.84 -4.81
C LYS A 131 9.68 -7.86 -4.21
N VAL A 132 9.33 -6.58 -4.21
CA VAL A 132 10.16 -5.51 -3.68
C VAL A 132 9.63 -5.09 -2.31
N ASN A 133 10.47 -5.21 -1.29
CA ASN A 133 10.18 -4.77 0.06
C ASN A 133 10.70 -3.33 0.25
N VAL A 134 9.80 -2.37 0.26
CA VAL A 134 10.12 -0.97 0.54
C VAL A 134 9.99 -0.76 2.05
N VAL A 135 11.13 -0.67 2.75
CA VAL A 135 11.14 -0.38 4.18
C VAL A 135 10.91 1.12 4.37
N VAL A 136 9.75 1.49 4.91
CA VAL A 136 9.38 2.86 5.25
C VAL A 136 9.81 3.21 6.66
N LYS A 137 10.14 4.48 6.93
CA LYS A 137 10.71 4.97 8.18
C LYS A 137 9.86 6.10 8.76
N ARG A 138 9.74 6.16 10.08
CA ARG A 138 8.95 7.11 10.85
C ARG A 138 9.75 8.29 11.42
N GLU A 139 11.08 8.28 11.32
CA GLU A 139 11.97 9.21 12.03
C GLU A 139 11.69 10.70 11.77
N ASP A 140 11.17 11.05 10.59
CA ASP A 140 10.83 12.44 10.27
C ASP A 140 9.50 12.85 10.92
N ILE A 141 9.58 13.69 11.96
CA ILE A 141 8.42 14.25 12.67
C ILE A 141 7.45 15.01 11.73
N SER A 142 7.93 15.51 10.59
CA SER A 142 7.09 16.21 9.63
C SER A 142 6.02 15.32 8.98
N LEU A 143 6.17 13.97 9.05
CA LEU A 143 5.18 13.00 8.62
C LEU A 143 3.83 13.13 9.36
N GLN A 144 3.85 13.71 10.55
CA GLN A 144 2.64 14.00 11.32
C GLN A 144 1.81 15.15 10.72
N LYS A 145 2.43 15.99 9.90
CA LYS A 145 1.77 17.12 9.23
C LYS A 145 1.57 16.87 7.74
N ASN A 146 2.62 16.43 7.07
CA ASN A 146 2.69 16.30 5.62
C ASN A 146 3.09 14.88 5.23
N ALA A 147 2.23 14.19 4.51
CA ALA A 147 2.59 12.91 3.91
C ALA A 147 3.72 13.08 2.89
N ARG A 148 4.60 12.10 2.78
CA ARG A 148 5.69 12.04 1.79
C ARG A 148 5.35 11.06 0.70
N LYS A 149 5.61 11.43 -0.54
CA LYS A 149 5.26 10.61 -1.70
C LYS A 149 6.54 10.05 -2.33
N LEU A 150 6.68 8.73 -2.29
CA LEU A 150 7.69 7.99 -3.06
C LEU A 150 7.06 7.58 -4.38
N VAL A 151 7.61 8.07 -5.47
CA VAL A 151 7.17 7.69 -6.81
C VAL A 151 8.33 7.02 -7.52
N LEU A 152 8.12 5.76 -7.89
CA LEU A 152 9.09 4.94 -8.62
C LEU A 152 8.63 4.77 -10.06
N ARG A 153 9.53 4.97 -11.03
CA ARG A 153 9.31 4.72 -12.45
C ARG A 153 10.26 3.64 -12.92
N LEU A 154 9.73 2.62 -13.59
CA LEU A 154 10.53 1.62 -14.26
C LEU A 154 11.12 2.19 -15.55
N LEU A 155 12.38 1.85 -15.81
CA LEU A 155 13.13 2.26 -16.98
C LEU A 155 13.51 1.02 -17.81
N PRO A 156 13.77 1.18 -19.13
CA PRO A 156 14.32 0.10 -19.92
C PRO A 156 15.72 -0.27 -19.40
N SER A 157 16.10 -1.52 -19.57
CA SER A 157 17.43 -2.08 -19.28
C SER A 157 17.91 -2.91 -20.46
N ASP A 158 19.08 -3.53 -20.35
CA ASP A 158 19.55 -4.46 -21.36
C ASP A 158 18.69 -5.74 -21.43
N ASP A 159 17.98 -6.07 -20.32
CA ASP A 159 17.14 -7.26 -20.22
C ASP A 159 15.66 -6.99 -20.51
N PHE A 160 15.20 -5.74 -20.45
CA PHE A 160 13.77 -5.41 -20.55
C PHE A 160 13.50 -4.10 -21.26
N GLU A 161 12.49 -4.12 -22.12
CA GLU A 161 11.76 -2.91 -22.51
C GLU A 161 10.67 -2.57 -21.48
N THR A 162 10.08 -1.38 -21.59
CA THR A 162 8.96 -0.97 -20.76
C THR A 162 7.65 -1.61 -21.22
N GLY A 163 6.82 -2.02 -20.26
CA GLY A 163 5.50 -2.59 -20.47
C GLY A 163 4.42 -1.56 -20.70
N GLU A 164 3.23 -1.79 -20.13
CA GLU A 164 2.09 -0.88 -20.24
C GLU A 164 2.39 0.48 -19.57
N VAL A 165 2.22 1.57 -20.31
CA VAL A 165 2.53 2.95 -19.85
C VAL A 165 1.89 3.28 -18.50
N ASN A 166 0.65 2.84 -18.29
CA ASN A 166 -0.08 3.09 -17.04
C ASN A 166 0.37 2.22 -15.85
N LYS A 167 1.30 1.29 -16.08
CA LYS A 167 1.90 0.41 -15.07
C LYS A 167 3.40 0.62 -14.90
N LEU A 168 3.94 1.69 -15.48
CA LEU A 168 5.37 2.00 -15.34
C LEU A 168 5.68 2.82 -14.10
N VAL A 169 4.66 3.37 -13.45
CA VAL A 169 4.82 4.23 -12.28
C VAL A 169 4.06 3.63 -11.09
N LYS A 170 4.73 3.59 -9.94
CA LYS A 170 4.16 3.16 -8.65
C LYS A 170 4.38 4.25 -7.62
N SER A 171 3.31 4.65 -6.94
CA SER A 171 3.35 5.61 -5.85
C SER A 171 3.15 4.91 -4.51
N ILE A 172 3.90 5.36 -3.50
CA ILE A 172 3.74 4.99 -2.10
C ILE A 172 3.63 6.29 -1.30
N THR A 173 2.50 6.53 -0.68
CA THR A 173 2.30 7.66 0.24
C THR A 173 2.62 7.20 1.65
N ILE A 174 3.56 7.89 2.32
CA ILE A 174 4.05 7.61 3.67
C ILE A 174 3.63 8.76 4.59
N SER A 175 2.93 8.46 5.68
CA SER A 175 2.49 9.46 6.65
C SER A 175 2.54 8.95 8.09
N ASP A 176 2.47 9.86 9.05
CA ASP A 176 2.22 9.59 10.47
C ASP A 176 1.09 10.50 10.98
N LYS A 177 0.28 11.02 10.05
CA LYS A 177 -0.86 11.88 10.37
C LYS A 177 -2.04 11.03 10.78
N LEU A 178 -2.50 11.21 12.00
CA LEU A 178 -3.70 10.58 12.50
C LEU A 178 -4.92 11.41 12.11
N GLU A 179 -5.64 10.91 11.12
CA GLU A 179 -6.86 11.59 10.66
C GLU A 179 -8.08 11.12 11.44
N ARG A 180 -9.05 12.06 11.59
CA ARG A 180 -10.32 11.75 12.20
C ARG A 180 -11.09 10.73 11.36
N PRO A 181 -11.49 9.59 11.94
CA PRO A 181 -12.37 8.67 11.24
C PRO A 181 -13.69 9.33 10.86
N THR A 182 -14.17 9.08 9.65
CA THR A 182 -15.43 9.70 9.17
C THR A 182 -16.66 9.24 9.96
N ARG A 183 -16.58 8.10 10.66
CA ARG A 183 -17.62 7.59 11.56
C ARG A 183 -17.63 8.30 12.93
N TRP A 184 -16.51 8.85 13.37
CA TRP A 184 -16.41 9.56 14.64
C TRP A 184 -16.75 11.05 14.47
N ARG A 185 -18.02 11.34 14.17
CA ARG A 185 -18.54 12.71 13.90
C ARG A 185 -19.09 13.35 15.17
N ASP A 186 -19.03 14.69 15.25
CA ASP A 186 -19.52 15.43 16.40
C ASP A 186 -21.02 15.32 16.63
N ASN A 187 -21.79 15.09 15.56
CA ASN A 187 -23.25 15.02 15.62
C ASN A 187 -23.79 13.59 15.46
N ASP A 188 -22.94 12.59 15.55
CA ASP A 188 -23.37 11.19 15.49
C ASP A 188 -23.59 10.67 16.92
N TYR A 189 -24.86 10.69 17.35
CA TYR A 189 -25.26 10.26 18.68
C TYR A 189 -24.70 8.89 19.08
N TYR A 190 -24.58 7.96 18.12
CA TYR A 190 -24.11 6.60 18.37
C TYR A 190 -22.64 6.57 18.77
N TYR A 191 -21.78 7.24 18.00
CA TYR A 191 -20.34 7.25 18.27
C TYR A 191 -20.00 8.19 19.42
N GLN A 192 -20.66 9.35 19.50
CA GLN A 192 -20.43 10.30 20.59
C GLN A 192 -20.79 9.76 21.97
N ARG A 193 -21.85 8.97 22.07
CA ARG A 193 -22.27 8.35 23.35
C ARG A 193 -21.15 7.50 23.98
N TYR A 194 -20.36 6.80 23.17
CA TYR A 194 -19.31 5.90 23.63
C TYR A 194 -17.92 6.53 23.63
N LEU A 195 -17.64 7.40 22.67
CA LEU A 195 -16.30 7.92 22.43
C LEU A 195 -16.17 9.40 22.80
N GLY A 196 -17.28 10.15 22.93
CA GLY A 196 -17.26 11.60 23.08
C GLY A 196 -16.67 12.30 21.85
N ASN A 197 -16.24 13.55 22.00
CA ASN A 197 -15.63 14.31 20.92
C ASN A 197 -14.26 13.74 20.53
N TRP A 198 -13.96 13.78 19.23
CA TRP A 198 -12.68 13.35 18.73
C TRP A 198 -11.60 14.42 18.97
N SER A 199 -10.44 13.98 19.39
CA SER A 199 -9.19 14.72 19.29
C SER A 199 -8.07 13.76 18.88
N GLU A 200 -7.02 14.28 18.25
CA GLU A 200 -5.86 13.47 17.86
C GLU A 200 -5.19 12.83 19.08
N ALA A 201 -5.00 13.59 20.17
CA ALA A 201 -4.42 13.10 21.41
C ALA A 201 -5.21 11.94 22.01
N LYS A 202 -6.54 12.06 22.06
CA LYS A 202 -7.43 11.00 22.52
C LYS A 202 -7.34 9.75 21.64
N HIS A 203 -7.39 9.93 20.33
CA HIS A 203 -7.32 8.80 19.40
C HIS A 203 -5.99 8.07 19.52
N ARG A 204 -4.87 8.81 19.59
CA ARG A 204 -3.54 8.24 19.79
C ARG A 204 -3.44 7.47 21.11
N PHE A 205 -3.90 8.08 22.20
CA PHE A 205 -3.94 7.41 23.51
C PHE A 205 -4.75 6.10 23.45
N MET A 206 -5.90 6.10 22.78
CA MET A 206 -6.71 4.89 22.61
C MET A 206 -5.97 3.80 21.82
N ILE A 207 -5.23 4.17 20.79
CA ILE A 207 -4.39 3.25 20.01
C ILE A 207 -3.31 2.64 20.91
N ASP A 208 -2.58 3.47 21.67
CA ASP A 208 -1.47 3.03 22.50
C ASP A 208 -1.94 2.09 23.62
N VAL A 209 -3.05 2.41 24.27
CA VAL A 209 -3.63 1.61 25.36
C VAL A 209 -4.20 0.29 24.87
N THR A 210 -4.84 0.27 23.70
CA THR A 210 -5.62 -0.89 23.26
C THR A 210 -4.92 -1.72 22.19
N GLY A 211 -3.95 -1.15 21.47
CA GLY A 211 -3.34 -1.75 20.28
C GLY A 211 -4.30 -1.80 19.06
N GLN A 212 -5.47 -1.16 19.15
CA GLN A 212 -6.48 -1.12 18.09
C GLN A 212 -6.42 0.19 17.33
N LYS A 213 -6.65 0.15 16.03
CA LYS A 213 -6.53 1.34 15.16
C LYS A 213 -7.60 2.41 15.41
N TRP A 214 -8.77 2.03 15.90
CA TRP A 214 -9.93 2.91 16.06
C TRP A 214 -10.30 3.66 14.77
N ASP A 215 -9.96 3.07 13.62
CA ASP A 215 -10.31 3.54 12.30
C ASP A 215 -11.80 3.25 11.97
N ASN A 216 -12.25 3.66 10.77
CA ASN A 216 -13.62 3.45 10.34
C ASN A 216 -14.07 1.98 10.38
N ASN A 217 -13.17 1.04 10.09
CA ASN A 217 -13.50 -0.39 10.08
C ASN A 217 -13.63 -0.94 11.49
N PHE A 218 -12.68 -0.60 12.37
CA PHE A 218 -12.74 -1.01 13.76
C PHE A 218 -13.91 -0.36 14.49
N LEU A 219 -14.21 0.91 14.23
CA LEU A 219 -15.38 1.60 14.79
C LEU A 219 -16.69 0.95 14.36
N ALA A 220 -16.82 0.58 13.09
CA ALA A 220 -18.00 -0.16 12.62
C ALA A 220 -18.15 -1.51 13.32
N TYR A 221 -17.05 -2.23 13.49
CA TYR A 221 -17.02 -3.52 14.15
C TYR A 221 -17.38 -3.42 15.63
N ILE A 222 -16.78 -2.48 16.37
CA ILE A 222 -16.89 -2.45 17.83
C ILE A 222 -18.14 -1.71 18.35
N ILE A 223 -18.69 -0.76 17.57
CA ILE A 223 -19.83 0.08 17.98
C ILE A 223 -21.15 -0.47 17.43
N ASN A 224 -21.17 -0.89 16.16
CA ASN A 224 -22.41 -1.25 15.46
C ASN A 224 -22.78 -2.74 15.54
N ASN A 225 -21.91 -3.59 16.07
CA ASN A 225 -22.13 -5.02 16.15
C ASN A 225 -22.52 -5.45 17.57
N TYR A 226 -23.69 -6.02 17.72
CA TYR A 226 -24.21 -6.50 19.01
C TYR A 226 -23.30 -7.55 19.66
N ASP A 227 -22.68 -8.41 18.88
CA ASP A 227 -21.83 -9.48 19.38
C ASP A 227 -20.52 -8.97 20.03
N THR A 228 -20.17 -7.70 19.79
CA THR A 228 -18.94 -7.09 20.28
C THR A 228 -19.14 -6.12 21.46
N TRP A 229 -20.34 -5.98 21.99
CA TRP A 229 -20.59 -5.01 23.07
C TRP A 229 -19.76 -5.27 24.33
N THR A 230 -19.60 -6.53 24.74
CA THR A 230 -18.73 -6.86 25.88
C THR A 230 -17.28 -6.46 25.61
N LEU A 231 -16.80 -6.66 24.39
CA LEU A 231 -15.44 -6.26 23.99
C LEU A 231 -15.29 -4.74 23.94
N ARG A 232 -16.30 -4.03 23.43
CA ARG A 232 -16.36 -2.56 23.47
C ARG A 232 -16.23 -2.05 24.90
N ASP A 233 -17.08 -2.56 25.79
CA ASP A 233 -17.15 -2.10 27.17
C ASP A 233 -15.83 -2.41 27.90
N TYR A 234 -15.19 -3.53 27.59
CA TYR A 234 -13.85 -3.85 28.08
C TYR A 234 -12.82 -2.82 27.61
N TYR A 235 -12.77 -2.47 26.31
CA TYR A 235 -11.83 -1.46 25.82
C TYR A 235 -12.07 -0.08 26.42
N LEU A 236 -13.33 0.36 26.54
CA LEU A 236 -13.67 1.64 27.13
C LEU A 236 -13.29 1.71 28.62
N ALA A 237 -13.52 0.62 29.37
CA ALA A 237 -13.10 0.52 30.77
C ALA A 237 -11.57 0.55 30.91
N LYS A 238 -10.85 -0.16 30.03
CA LYS A 238 -9.38 -0.16 29.98
C LYS A 238 -8.84 1.24 29.71
N ILE A 239 -9.35 1.93 28.66
CA ILE A 239 -8.95 3.30 28.33
C ILE A 239 -9.15 4.24 29.53
N LYS A 240 -10.31 4.17 30.18
CA LYS A 240 -10.62 5.01 31.34
C LYS A 240 -9.67 4.77 32.52
N LYS A 241 -9.34 3.50 32.79
CA LYS A 241 -8.39 3.12 33.85
C LYS A 241 -7.00 3.66 33.56
N GLU A 242 -6.47 3.38 32.36
CA GLU A 242 -5.15 3.81 31.95
C GLU A 242 -5.01 5.34 31.89
N LEU A 243 -6.09 6.05 31.50
CA LEU A 243 -6.11 7.51 31.53
C LEU A 243 -5.99 8.05 32.96
N ALA A 244 -6.70 7.44 33.92
CA ALA A 244 -6.62 7.83 35.31
C ALA A 244 -5.20 7.59 35.88
N GLU A 245 -4.59 6.46 35.54
CA GLU A 245 -3.20 6.13 35.92
C GLU A 245 -2.18 7.09 35.28
N TYR A 246 -2.34 7.38 33.97
CA TYR A 246 -1.51 8.34 33.26
C TYR A 246 -1.55 9.73 33.92
N ASN A 247 -2.74 10.21 34.24
CA ASN A 247 -2.94 11.55 34.84
C ASN A 247 -2.51 11.61 36.32
N ALA A 248 -2.41 10.47 37.01
CA ALA A 248 -1.89 10.40 38.36
C ALA A 248 -0.34 10.48 38.42
N ASP A 249 0.36 10.22 37.31
CA ASP A 249 1.83 10.33 37.25
C ASP A 249 2.24 11.81 37.15
N PRO A 250 2.99 12.38 38.11
CA PRO A 250 3.44 13.77 38.08
C PRO A 250 4.29 14.15 36.86
N LYS A 251 4.86 13.17 36.17
CA LYS A 251 5.66 13.39 34.95
C LYS A 251 4.78 13.80 33.76
N ASN A 252 3.50 13.46 33.78
CA ASN A 252 2.53 13.72 32.72
C ASN A 252 1.79 15.04 32.99
N ASN A 253 2.50 16.16 32.84
CA ASN A 253 1.95 17.49 33.05
C ASN A 253 2.10 18.34 31.78
N PRO A 254 1.03 18.89 31.19
CA PRO A 254 -0.35 18.83 31.69
C PRO A 254 -1.02 17.46 31.48
N PRO A 255 -1.97 17.09 32.35
CA PRO A 255 -2.72 15.85 32.22
C PRO A 255 -3.55 15.83 30.95
N LEU A 256 -3.76 14.65 30.38
CA LEU A 256 -4.70 14.47 29.29
C LEU A 256 -6.13 14.66 29.80
N LYS A 257 -6.90 15.44 29.06
CA LYS A 257 -8.28 15.73 29.41
C LYS A 257 -9.24 14.94 28.54
N ASP A 258 -10.38 14.54 29.13
CA ASP A 258 -11.51 14.03 28.39
C ASP A 258 -12.19 15.14 27.57
N GLU A 259 -13.24 14.77 26.82
CA GLU A 259 -14.05 15.71 26.02
C GLU A 259 -14.77 16.78 26.81
N ASN A 260 -14.87 16.65 28.14
CA ASN A 260 -15.48 17.61 29.05
C ASN A 260 -14.42 18.50 29.74
N GLY A 261 -13.15 18.33 29.39
CA GLY A 261 -12.05 19.10 29.95
C GLY A 261 -11.62 18.66 31.35
N LYS A 262 -12.04 17.46 31.74
CA LYS A 262 -11.70 16.83 33.03
C LYS A 262 -10.56 15.84 32.89
#